data_09be86c1df005104a7c7829655cd163b
#
_entry.id   09be86c1df005104a7c7829655cd163b
#
_cell.length_a   1.000
_cell.length_b   1.000
_cell.length_c   1.000
_cell.angle_alpha   90.00
_cell.angle_beta   90.00
_cell.angle_gamma   90.00
#
_symmetry.space_group_name_H-M   'P 1'
#
loop_
_entity.id
_entity.type
_entity.pdbx_description
1 polymer ?
#
loop_
_entity_poly.entity_id
_entity_poly.type
_entity_poly.pdbx_seq_one_letter_code
_entity_poly.pdbx_strand_id
1 'polypeptide(L)'
;MDTDSSDAPLVADLHTHTTVSDGVMTLSEVPVAARDAGLEWAAITDHDRIHPGLSAPVVTRDGIRVIRGIELRVNAGFERLDLLGYAVEHTEALDAEIDRLQTDREQRGAAMVDRVEKRLNVDLSLEPRPGIGRPHIARAIDESPAPYDYAGAFDDLIGDDGPCYVAREVTELDRGVELLRDACAIVGLAHPFRYDDVDAALNVARDLDAVERFYPYGRAVDNERIEAVATEADLLLTGGTDAHERTLGDAGLTAEAFEPVRRRLPDPVDAA
;
A
#
# COMPACT_ATOMS: atom_id res chain seq x y z
N MET A 1 -11.43 -28.37 20.71
CA MET A 1 -12.51 -27.36 20.73
C MET A 1 -11.88 -26.13 20.09
N ASP A 2 -11.89 -26.12 18.79
CA ASP A 2 -11.43 -24.97 18.02
C ASP A 2 -12.50 -23.89 18.17
N THR A 3 -12.21 -22.87 18.96
CA THR A 3 -12.98 -21.63 18.93
C THR A 3 -12.58 -20.94 17.65
N ASP A 4 -13.46 -21.01 16.67
CA ASP A 4 -13.41 -20.22 15.45
C ASP A 4 -13.20 -18.74 15.84
N SER A 5 -11.99 -18.21 15.59
CA SER A 5 -11.60 -16.83 15.96
C SER A 5 -12.17 -15.80 14.98
N SER A 6 -13.13 -16.18 14.15
CA SER A 6 -13.70 -15.34 13.09
C SER A 6 -14.63 -14.22 13.61
N ASP A 7 -14.96 -14.20 14.92
CA ASP A 7 -15.93 -13.26 15.51
C ASP A 7 -15.29 -12.21 16.45
N ALA A 8 -13.97 -12.24 16.65
CA ALA A 8 -13.29 -11.26 17.50
C ALA A 8 -13.16 -9.91 16.75
N PRO A 9 -13.44 -8.78 17.44
CA PRO A 9 -13.36 -7.47 16.79
C PRO A 9 -11.92 -7.16 16.33
N LEU A 10 -11.81 -6.54 15.18
CA LEU A 10 -10.55 -6.01 14.68
C LEU A 10 -10.14 -4.79 15.52
N VAL A 11 -8.85 -4.66 15.79
CA VAL A 11 -8.27 -3.52 16.51
C VAL A 11 -7.26 -2.75 15.67
N ALA A 12 -6.76 -3.34 14.58
CA ALA A 12 -5.76 -2.72 13.72
C ALA A 12 -6.04 -3.01 12.24
N ASP A 13 -5.91 -1.97 11.41
CA ASP A 13 -5.85 -2.03 9.96
C ASP A 13 -4.49 -1.46 9.51
N LEU A 14 -3.66 -2.32 8.93
CA LEU A 14 -2.26 -1.97 8.67
C LEU A 14 -1.96 -1.71 7.20
N HIS A 15 -2.99 -1.50 6.35
CA HIS A 15 -2.79 -1.23 4.94
C HIS A 15 -3.83 -0.22 4.44
N THR A 16 -3.41 1.05 4.35
CA THR A 16 -4.31 2.17 3.99
C THR A 16 -3.57 3.19 3.15
N HIS A 17 -4.23 3.66 2.09
CA HIS A 17 -3.74 4.70 1.18
C HIS A 17 -4.46 6.02 1.40
N THR A 18 -3.72 7.11 1.24
CA THR A 18 -4.26 8.47 1.36
C THR A 18 -4.17 9.24 0.05
N THR A 19 -4.64 10.49 0.06
CA THR A 19 -4.48 11.42 -1.09
C THR A 19 -3.02 11.76 -1.39
N VAL A 20 -2.08 11.29 -0.59
CA VAL A 20 -0.64 11.43 -0.83
C VAL A 20 -0.18 10.47 -1.93
N SER A 21 -0.82 9.30 -2.06
CA SER A 21 -0.68 8.40 -3.21
C SER A 21 -1.95 8.38 -4.06
N ASP A 22 -2.75 7.35 -4.01
CA ASP A 22 -3.93 7.15 -4.87
C ASP A 22 -5.21 6.79 -4.10
N GLY A 23 -5.16 6.85 -2.77
CA GLY A 23 -6.35 6.83 -1.92
C GLY A 23 -7.12 8.15 -1.96
N VAL A 24 -8.35 8.13 -1.44
CA VAL A 24 -9.22 9.32 -1.39
C VAL A 24 -9.28 9.98 0.00
N MET A 25 -8.79 9.31 1.05
CA MET A 25 -8.77 9.86 2.40
C MET A 25 -7.60 10.81 2.61
N THR A 26 -7.86 11.93 3.27
CA THR A 26 -6.80 12.76 3.83
C THR A 26 -6.32 12.20 5.17
N LEU A 27 -5.14 12.64 5.63
CA LEU A 27 -4.63 12.26 6.96
C LEU A 27 -5.62 12.48 8.10
N SER A 28 -6.43 13.53 8.04
CA SER A 28 -7.43 13.85 9.08
C SER A 28 -8.66 12.95 9.04
N GLU A 29 -8.94 12.32 7.89
CA GLU A 29 -10.08 11.41 7.73
C GLU A 29 -9.75 9.98 8.20
N VAL A 30 -8.47 9.55 8.13
CA VAL A 30 -8.05 8.21 8.55
C VAL A 30 -8.43 7.88 10.01
N PRO A 31 -8.16 8.74 11.02
CA PRO A 31 -8.60 8.45 12.40
C PRO A 31 -10.12 8.40 12.57
N VAL A 32 -10.86 9.15 11.75
CA VAL A 32 -12.34 9.11 11.77
C VAL A 32 -12.82 7.76 11.25
N ALA A 33 -12.35 7.36 10.07
CA ALA A 33 -12.70 6.06 9.46
C ALA A 33 -12.30 4.88 10.36
N ALA A 34 -11.10 4.94 10.97
CA ALA A 34 -10.65 3.91 11.91
C ALA A 34 -11.55 3.80 13.14
N ARG A 35 -11.98 4.92 13.71
CA ARG A 35 -12.90 4.94 14.85
C ARG A 35 -14.28 4.41 14.47
N ASP A 36 -14.80 4.79 13.30
CA ASP A 36 -16.09 4.32 12.81
C ASP A 36 -16.09 2.81 12.56
N ALA A 37 -14.93 2.23 12.21
CA ALA A 37 -14.69 0.80 12.09
C ALA A 37 -14.38 0.10 13.43
N GLY A 38 -14.32 0.83 14.55
CA GLY A 38 -13.99 0.27 15.88
C GLY A 38 -12.52 -0.06 16.08
N LEU A 39 -11.62 0.47 15.24
CA LEU A 39 -10.19 0.23 15.30
C LEU A 39 -9.51 1.17 16.32
N GLU A 40 -8.38 0.71 16.85
CA GLU A 40 -7.48 1.49 17.72
C GLU A 40 -6.20 1.92 17.00
N TRP A 41 -5.84 1.19 15.93
CA TRP A 41 -4.61 1.36 15.16
C TRP A 41 -4.92 1.38 13.67
N ALA A 42 -4.23 2.25 12.93
CA ALA A 42 -4.21 2.24 11.47
C ALA A 42 -2.78 2.52 10.98
N ALA A 43 -2.35 1.87 9.90
CA ALA A 43 -1.12 2.24 9.21
C ALA A 43 -1.43 2.98 7.91
N ILE A 44 -0.73 4.08 7.66
CA ILE A 44 -0.73 4.75 6.37
C ILE A 44 0.47 4.25 5.60
N THR A 45 0.21 3.55 4.50
CA THR A 45 1.19 2.85 3.68
C THR A 45 1.13 3.32 2.22
N ASP A 46 1.14 4.64 2.01
CA ASP A 46 1.07 5.24 0.68
C ASP A 46 2.11 4.66 -0.28
N HIS A 47 1.71 4.46 -1.54
CA HIS A 47 2.59 3.91 -2.59
C HIS A 47 3.83 4.76 -2.84
N ASP A 48 5.01 4.17 -2.63
CA ASP A 48 6.34 4.75 -2.85
C ASP A 48 6.52 6.13 -2.18
N ARG A 49 5.81 6.35 -1.05
CA ARG A 49 5.87 7.62 -0.30
C ARG A 49 5.67 7.41 1.18
N ILE A 50 6.37 8.22 1.97
CA ILE A 50 6.08 8.41 3.39
C ILE A 50 5.13 9.59 3.52
N HIS A 51 4.05 9.45 4.29
CA HIS A 51 3.08 10.53 4.45
C HIS A 51 3.70 11.74 5.18
N PRO A 52 3.81 12.93 4.54
CA PRO A 52 4.57 14.07 5.07
C PRO A 52 3.97 14.70 6.32
N GLY A 53 2.71 14.45 6.62
CA GLY A 53 2.01 14.95 7.81
C GLY A 53 2.18 14.08 9.06
N LEU A 54 2.94 12.98 8.99
CA LEU A 54 3.26 12.13 10.14
C LEU A 54 4.65 12.46 10.66
N SER A 55 4.71 13.10 11.82
CA SER A 55 5.96 13.65 12.41
C SER A 55 6.84 12.60 13.09
N ALA A 56 6.31 11.40 13.36
CA ALA A 56 7.03 10.31 14.02
C ALA A 56 6.55 8.96 13.47
N PRO A 57 7.31 7.87 13.71
CA PRO A 57 6.96 6.51 13.27
C PRO A 57 5.59 6.02 13.74
N VAL A 58 5.16 6.42 14.91
CA VAL A 58 3.80 6.20 15.42
C VAL A 58 3.32 7.46 16.12
N VAL A 59 2.14 7.97 15.73
CA VAL A 59 1.53 9.15 16.34
C VAL A 59 0.12 8.84 16.82
N THR A 60 -0.28 9.45 17.94
CA THR A 60 -1.68 9.44 18.39
C THR A 60 -2.41 10.63 17.78
N ARG A 61 -3.45 10.39 17.00
CA ARG A 61 -4.34 11.40 16.41
C ARG A 61 -5.79 11.06 16.72
N ASP A 62 -6.50 11.97 17.33
CA ASP A 62 -7.93 11.80 17.68
C ASP A 62 -8.24 10.47 18.38
N GLY A 63 -7.32 9.98 19.23
CA GLY A 63 -7.45 8.73 19.97
C GLY A 63 -7.03 7.47 19.22
N ILE A 64 -6.70 7.56 17.92
CA ILE A 64 -6.19 6.46 17.11
C ILE A 64 -4.66 6.54 17.01
N ARG A 65 -3.98 5.40 17.11
CA ARG A 65 -2.54 5.29 16.88
C ARG A 65 -2.32 5.06 15.39
N VAL A 66 -1.72 6.05 14.74
CA VAL A 66 -1.42 6.03 13.31
C VAL A 66 0.05 5.68 13.11
N ILE A 67 0.30 4.57 12.45
CA ILE A 67 1.64 4.10 12.09
C ILE A 67 2.05 4.76 10.76
N ARG A 68 3.22 5.40 10.75
CA ARG A 68 3.84 5.89 9.53
C ARG A 68 4.46 4.71 8.79
N GLY A 69 3.88 4.37 7.67
CA GLY A 69 4.31 3.28 6.81
C GLY A 69 4.62 3.74 5.39
N ILE A 70 4.93 2.78 4.56
CA ILE A 70 5.13 2.89 3.12
C ILE A 70 4.79 1.56 2.47
N GLU A 71 4.16 1.59 1.29
CA GLU A 71 4.11 0.44 0.38
C GLU A 71 5.05 0.71 -0.81
N LEU A 72 6.20 0.03 -0.79
CA LEU A 72 7.24 0.18 -1.80
C LEU A 72 7.13 -0.92 -2.86
N ARG A 73 6.88 -0.53 -4.12
CA ARG A 73 6.90 -1.46 -5.24
C ARG A 73 8.31 -1.78 -5.68
N VAL A 74 8.62 -3.07 -5.79
CA VAL A 74 9.94 -3.58 -6.16
C VAL A 74 9.87 -4.54 -7.36
N ASN A 75 10.97 -4.66 -8.10
CA ASN A 75 11.16 -5.62 -9.17
C ASN A 75 11.90 -6.85 -8.63
N ALA A 76 11.20 -7.98 -8.53
CA ALA A 76 11.80 -9.25 -8.09
C ALA A 76 12.37 -10.08 -9.26
N GLY A 77 12.39 -9.53 -10.48
CA GLY A 77 12.90 -10.19 -11.67
C GLY A 77 11.89 -11.13 -12.34
N PHE A 78 11.10 -11.86 -11.58
CA PHE A 78 10.02 -12.70 -12.08
C PHE A 78 8.69 -11.91 -12.13
N GLU A 79 8.48 -11.00 -11.17
CA GLU A 79 7.28 -10.18 -11.04
C GLU A 79 7.58 -8.91 -10.23
N ARG A 80 6.66 -7.95 -10.22
CA ARG A 80 6.70 -6.79 -9.33
C ARG A 80 5.95 -7.13 -8.06
N LEU A 81 6.62 -6.95 -6.92
CA LEU A 81 6.06 -7.17 -5.60
C LEU A 81 5.88 -5.82 -4.87
N ASP A 82 5.01 -5.79 -3.88
CA ASP A 82 4.82 -4.66 -2.98
C ASP A 82 5.31 -5.04 -1.58
N LEU A 83 6.22 -4.23 -1.02
CA LEU A 83 6.76 -4.39 0.31
C LEU A 83 6.14 -3.34 1.24
N LEU A 84 5.61 -3.80 2.38
CA LEU A 84 5.09 -2.93 3.43
C LEU A 84 6.17 -2.65 4.47
N GLY A 85 6.51 -1.37 4.63
CA GLY A 85 7.37 -0.90 5.71
C GLY A 85 6.53 -0.24 6.81
N TYR A 86 6.74 -0.63 8.06
CA TYR A 86 6.01 -0.06 9.20
C TYR A 86 6.93 0.65 10.18
N ALA A 87 6.40 1.71 10.80
CA ALA A 87 7.11 2.60 11.71
C ALA A 87 8.38 3.18 11.06
N VAL A 88 8.20 3.76 9.88
CA VAL A 88 9.28 4.28 9.04
C VAL A 88 9.97 5.46 9.71
N GLU A 89 11.29 5.42 9.79
CA GLU A 89 12.17 6.56 10.06
C GLU A 89 12.68 7.12 8.73
N HIS A 90 12.87 8.44 8.65
CA HIS A 90 13.51 9.06 7.49
C HIS A 90 14.99 8.75 7.48
N THR A 91 15.49 8.17 6.39
CA THR A 91 16.91 8.00 6.11
C THR A 91 17.24 8.68 4.79
N GLU A 92 18.46 9.23 4.68
CA GLU A 92 18.91 9.88 3.44
C GLU A 92 18.76 8.96 2.20
N ALA A 93 19.03 7.66 2.38
CA ALA A 93 18.98 6.68 1.31
C ALA A 93 17.56 6.37 0.84
N LEU A 94 16.60 6.20 1.78
CA LEU A 94 15.20 5.96 1.45
C LEU A 94 14.55 7.21 0.87
N ASP A 95 14.81 8.39 1.46
CA ASP A 95 14.27 9.66 0.97
C ASP A 95 14.74 9.96 -0.46
N ALA A 96 16.03 9.72 -0.77
CA ALA A 96 16.56 9.87 -2.13
C ALA A 96 15.93 8.90 -3.14
N GLU A 97 15.66 7.66 -2.73
CA GLU A 97 14.96 6.68 -3.59
C GLU A 97 13.50 7.06 -3.82
N ILE A 98 12.81 7.52 -2.77
CA ILE A 98 11.44 8.04 -2.88
C ILE A 98 11.40 9.22 -3.87
N ASP A 99 12.31 10.18 -3.74
CA ASP A 99 12.37 11.33 -4.65
C ASP A 99 12.60 10.91 -6.11
N ARG A 100 13.47 9.92 -6.34
CA ARG A 100 13.69 9.32 -7.65
C ARG A 100 12.39 8.71 -8.22
N LEU A 101 11.71 7.88 -7.43
CA LEU A 101 10.46 7.23 -7.83
C LEU A 101 9.35 8.25 -8.08
N GLN A 102 9.25 9.31 -7.27
CA GLN A 102 8.25 10.36 -7.48
C GLN A 102 8.52 11.16 -8.75
N THR A 103 9.77 11.43 -9.06
CA THR A 103 10.16 12.09 -10.31
C THR A 103 9.79 11.24 -11.53
N ASP A 104 10.04 9.92 -11.49
CA ASP A 104 9.61 9.00 -12.55
C ASP A 104 8.08 8.95 -12.67
N ARG A 105 7.35 8.87 -11.54
CA ARG A 105 5.88 8.89 -11.55
C ARG A 105 5.31 10.13 -12.21
N GLU A 106 5.86 11.30 -11.91
CA GLU A 106 5.42 12.58 -12.47
C GLU A 106 5.68 12.64 -13.98
N GLN A 107 6.90 12.30 -14.43
CA GLN A 107 7.28 12.27 -15.83
C GLN A 107 6.44 11.25 -16.63
N ARG A 108 6.28 10.06 -16.08
CA ARG A 108 5.45 9.00 -16.64
C ARG A 108 3.98 9.43 -16.74
N GLY A 109 3.44 10.01 -15.65
CA GLY A 109 2.07 10.53 -15.61
C GLY A 109 1.84 11.56 -16.70
N ALA A 110 2.73 12.53 -16.84
CA ALA A 110 2.70 13.53 -17.91
C ALA A 110 2.66 12.89 -19.30
N ALA A 111 3.53 11.90 -19.55
CA ALA A 111 3.60 11.22 -20.84
C ALA A 111 2.33 10.40 -21.13
N MET A 112 1.71 9.78 -20.12
CA MET A 112 0.44 9.05 -20.29
C MET A 112 -0.73 10.00 -20.54
N VAL A 113 -0.84 11.09 -19.79
CA VAL A 113 -1.86 12.14 -20.00
C VAL A 113 -1.78 12.67 -21.44
N ASP A 114 -0.57 13.07 -21.89
CA ASP A 114 -0.33 13.55 -23.26
C ASP A 114 -0.77 12.54 -24.35
N ARG A 115 -0.47 11.24 -24.13
CA ARG A 115 -0.89 10.18 -25.06
C ARG A 115 -2.41 10.01 -25.11
N VAL A 116 -3.08 10.04 -23.94
CA VAL A 116 -4.54 9.91 -23.84
C VAL A 116 -5.23 11.10 -24.49
N GLU A 117 -4.83 12.32 -24.14
CA GLU A 117 -5.40 13.55 -24.70
C GLU A 117 -5.26 13.61 -26.22
N LYS A 118 -4.08 13.29 -26.76
CA LYS A 118 -3.86 13.20 -28.21
C LYS A 118 -4.71 12.12 -28.88
N ARG A 119 -4.85 10.94 -28.25
CA ARG A 119 -5.59 9.83 -28.83
C ARG A 119 -7.09 10.06 -28.85
N LEU A 120 -7.62 10.65 -27.78
CA LEU A 120 -9.06 10.87 -27.59
C LEU A 120 -9.52 12.27 -28.04
N ASN A 121 -8.58 13.16 -28.32
CA ASN A 121 -8.83 14.59 -28.61
C ASN A 121 -9.67 15.26 -27.51
N VAL A 122 -9.28 15.04 -26.27
CA VAL A 122 -9.89 15.63 -25.05
C VAL A 122 -8.81 16.34 -24.24
N ASP A 123 -9.23 17.23 -23.35
CA ASP A 123 -8.41 17.80 -22.28
C ASP A 123 -8.84 17.14 -20.97
N LEU A 124 -7.93 16.43 -20.30
CA LEU A 124 -8.20 15.77 -19.02
C LEU A 124 -8.13 16.72 -17.83
N SER A 125 -7.59 17.93 -18.02
CA SER A 125 -7.38 18.92 -16.96
C SER A 125 -6.66 18.33 -15.73
N LEU A 126 -5.79 17.35 -15.97
CA LEU A 126 -5.00 16.63 -14.95
C LEU A 126 -3.55 17.05 -15.02
N GLU A 127 -3.10 17.81 -14.01
CA GLU A 127 -1.69 18.17 -13.91
C GLU A 127 -0.89 17.05 -13.24
N PRO A 128 0.23 16.61 -13.85
CA PRO A 128 1.14 15.67 -13.25
C PRO A 128 1.72 16.22 -11.93
N ARG A 129 1.79 15.38 -10.92
CA ARG A 129 2.27 15.75 -9.57
C ARG A 129 2.87 14.54 -8.87
N PRO A 130 3.69 14.74 -7.83
CA PRO A 130 4.11 13.64 -6.97
C PRO A 130 2.90 12.82 -6.46
N GLY A 131 3.04 11.49 -6.43
CA GLY A 131 1.95 10.58 -6.08
C GLY A 131 0.99 10.22 -7.23
N ILE A 132 1.11 10.84 -8.42
CA ILE A 132 0.25 10.50 -9.55
C ILE A 132 0.40 9.03 -9.94
N GLY A 133 -0.74 8.36 -10.17
CA GLY A 133 -0.80 6.98 -10.62
C GLY A 133 -1.88 6.80 -11.70
N ARG A 134 -1.94 5.60 -12.29
CA ARG A 134 -2.97 5.23 -13.27
C ARG A 134 -4.40 5.45 -12.77
N PRO A 135 -4.73 5.19 -11.48
CA PRO A 135 -6.07 5.49 -10.95
C PRO A 135 -6.50 6.96 -11.13
N HIS A 136 -5.58 7.91 -10.96
CA HIS A 136 -5.87 9.32 -11.18
C HIS A 136 -6.20 9.62 -12.66
N ILE A 137 -5.42 9.00 -13.58
CA ILE A 137 -5.64 9.17 -15.02
C ILE A 137 -6.97 8.53 -15.44
N ALA A 138 -7.28 7.32 -14.92
CA ALA A 138 -8.54 6.65 -15.19
C ALA A 138 -9.75 7.48 -14.71
N ARG A 139 -9.69 8.07 -13.51
CA ARG A 139 -10.75 8.98 -13.02
C ARG A 139 -10.89 10.21 -13.91
N ALA A 140 -9.79 10.83 -14.33
CA ALA A 140 -9.83 11.98 -15.22
C ALA A 140 -10.43 11.64 -16.61
N ILE A 141 -10.19 10.42 -17.10
CA ILE A 141 -10.82 9.93 -18.33
C ILE A 141 -12.32 9.75 -18.13
N ASP A 142 -12.75 9.10 -17.07
CA ASP A 142 -14.16 8.84 -16.72
C ASP A 142 -14.95 10.17 -16.53
N GLU A 143 -14.32 11.17 -15.92
CA GLU A 143 -14.90 12.51 -15.73
C GLU A 143 -14.87 13.39 -16.98
N SER A 144 -14.15 13.00 -18.04
CA SER A 144 -14.01 13.74 -19.29
C SER A 144 -15.15 13.42 -20.27
N PRO A 145 -15.28 14.16 -21.40
CA PRO A 145 -16.20 13.80 -22.49
C PRO A 145 -15.84 12.53 -23.26
N ALA A 146 -14.75 11.82 -22.91
CA ALA A 146 -14.35 10.59 -23.58
C ALA A 146 -15.37 9.45 -23.34
N PRO A 147 -15.52 8.51 -24.29
CA PRO A 147 -16.49 7.42 -24.18
C PRO A 147 -15.96 6.24 -23.36
N TYR A 148 -15.26 6.48 -22.26
CA TYR A 148 -14.67 5.47 -21.38
C TYR A 148 -15.03 5.77 -19.93
N ASP A 149 -15.48 4.77 -19.21
CA ASP A 149 -15.53 4.77 -17.75
C ASP A 149 -14.16 4.39 -17.14
N TYR A 150 -14.09 4.37 -15.82
CA TYR A 150 -12.85 4.03 -15.09
C TYR A 150 -12.28 2.67 -15.49
N ALA A 151 -13.12 1.63 -15.61
CA ALA A 151 -12.68 0.28 -15.99
C ALA A 151 -12.21 0.23 -17.43
N GLY A 152 -12.99 0.79 -18.37
CA GLY A 152 -12.64 0.88 -19.78
C GLY A 152 -11.36 1.67 -20.05
N ALA A 153 -11.05 2.67 -19.20
CA ALA A 153 -9.77 3.38 -19.27
C ALA A 153 -8.59 2.44 -19.01
N PHE A 154 -8.69 1.53 -18.05
CA PHE A 154 -7.66 0.51 -17.81
C PHE A 154 -7.62 -0.53 -18.91
N ASP A 155 -8.78 -1.06 -19.33
CA ASP A 155 -8.86 -2.17 -20.30
C ASP A 155 -8.33 -1.76 -21.67
N ASP A 156 -8.65 -0.54 -22.13
CA ASP A 156 -8.43 -0.15 -23.52
C ASP A 156 -7.30 0.88 -23.74
N LEU A 157 -6.87 1.61 -22.68
CA LEU A 157 -5.99 2.76 -22.87
C LEU A 157 -4.69 2.72 -22.05
N ILE A 158 -4.79 2.54 -20.73
CA ILE A 158 -3.67 2.76 -19.79
C ILE A 158 -3.26 1.52 -18.99
N GLY A 159 -3.90 0.36 -19.23
CA GLY A 159 -3.44 -0.93 -18.71
C GLY A 159 -2.07 -1.32 -19.28
N ASP A 160 -1.46 -2.40 -18.78
CA ASP A 160 -0.06 -2.74 -19.09
C ASP A 160 0.19 -2.97 -20.60
N ASP A 161 -0.81 -3.45 -21.35
CA ASP A 161 -0.77 -3.60 -22.80
C ASP A 161 -1.46 -2.44 -23.55
N GLY A 162 -1.90 -1.42 -22.84
CA GLY A 162 -2.67 -0.30 -23.41
C GLY A 162 -1.81 0.63 -24.27
N PRO A 163 -2.40 1.24 -25.33
CA PRO A 163 -1.67 2.09 -26.28
C PRO A 163 -1.14 3.40 -25.66
N CYS A 164 -1.67 3.82 -24.52
CA CYS A 164 -1.23 4.99 -23.80
C CYS A 164 -0.34 4.63 -22.60
N TYR A 165 -0.07 3.35 -22.37
CA TYR A 165 0.79 2.91 -21.28
C TYR A 165 2.23 3.42 -21.44
N VAL A 166 2.81 3.82 -20.32
CA VAL A 166 4.24 4.11 -20.17
C VAL A 166 4.74 3.27 -19.00
N ALA A 167 5.79 2.48 -19.23
CA ALA A 167 6.42 1.71 -18.17
C ALA A 167 6.99 2.66 -17.10
N ARG A 168 6.95 2.22 -15.86
CA ARG A 168 7.52 2.96 -14.74
C ARG A 168 8.79 2.26 -14.27
N GLU A 169 9.77 3.02 -13.84
CA GLU A 169 10.89 2.49 -13.09
C GLU A 169 10.42 2.09 -11.68
N VAL A 170 10.94 1.00 -11.18
CA VAL A 170 10.74 0.51 -9.82
C VAL A 170 12.09 0.15 -9.22
N THR A 171 12.16 0.12 -7.90
CA THR A 171 13.35 -0.29 -7.16
C THR A 171 13.58 -1.79 -7.33
N GLU A 172 14.83 -2.24 -7.52
CA GLU A 172 15.15 -3.67 -7.49
C GLU A 172 14.92 -4.24 -6.09
N LEU A 173 14.46 -5.51 -6.00
CA LEU A 173 14.06 -6.16 -4.75
C LEU A 173 15.12 -6.03 -3.64
N ASP A 174 16.37 -6.44 -3.92
CA ASP A 174 17.44 -6.42 -2.92
C ASP A 174 17.68 -5.01 -2.37
N ARG A 175 17.62 -4.00 -3.26
CA ARG A 175 17.76 -2.60 -2.85
C ARG A 175 16.56 -2.11 -2.05
N GLY A 176 15.35 -2.48 -2.42
CA GLY A 176 14.14 -2.14 -1.68
C GLY A 176 14.13 -2.71 -0.27
N VAL A 177 14.52 -3.98 -0.14
CA VAL A 177 14.65 -4.66 1.17
C VAL A 177 15.72 -3.98 2.02
N GLU A 178 16.89 -3.66 1.47
CA GLU A 178 17.97 -2.94 2.17
C GLU A 178 17.46 -1.58 2.71
N LEU A 179 16.85 -0.77 1.84
CA LEU A 179 16.34 0.55 2.21
C LEU A 179 15.28 0.49 3.32
N LEU A 180 14.33 -0.46 3.20
CA LEU A 180 13.27 -0.58 4.18
C LEU A 180 13.79 -1.15 5.51
N ARG A 181 14.73 -2.07 5.51
CA ARG A 181 15.34 -2.59 6.75
C ARG A 181 16.09 -1.53 7.54
N ASP A 182 16.73 -0.58 6.84
CA ASP A 182 17.44 0.52 7.48
C ASP A 182 16.48 1.58 8.06
N ALA A 183 15.27 1.66 7.51
CA ALA A 183 14.31 2.72 7.83
C ALA A 183 13.11 2.26 8.67
N CYS A 184 12.76 0.99 8.68
CA CYS A 184 11.50 0.49 9.25
C CYS A 184 11.73 -0.46 10.43
N ALA A 185 10.79 -0.48 11.37
CA ALA A 185 10.80 -1.45 12.45
C ALA A 185 10.38 -2.87 12.00
N ILE A 186 9.54 -2.94 10.95
CA ILE A 186 9.04 -4.19 10.36
C ILE A 186 8.95 -4.00 8.85
N VAL A 187 9.40 -5.01 8.10
CA VAL A 187 9.27 -5.08 6.65
C VAL A 187 8.52 -6.36 6.28
N GLY A 188 7.46 -6.26 5.49
CA GLY A 188 6.62 -7.39 5.12
C GLY A 188 6.27 -7.43 3.63
N LEU A 189 5.84 -8.61 3.16
CA LEU A 189 5.27 -8.77 1.82
C LEU A 189 3.77 -8.45 1.87
N ALA A 190 3.31 -7.56 0.99
CA ALA A 190 1.91 -7.23 0.83
C ALA A 190 1.16 -8.33 0.04
N HIS A 191 -0.10 -8.55 0.38
CA HIS A 191 -1.14 -9.30 -0.36
C HIS A 191 -0.63 -10.44 -1.28
N PRO A 192 0.00 -11.51 -0.76
CA PRO A 192 0.69 -12.55 -1.55
C PRO A 192 -0.14 -13.20 -2.66
N PHE A 193 -1.46 -13.35 -2.47
CA PHE A 193 -2.34 -13.97 -3.47
C PHE A 193 -2.81 -13.03 -4.59
N ARG A 194 -2.27 -11.80 -4.66
CA ARG A 194 -2.45 -10.91 -5.82
C ARG A 194 -1.40 -11.14 -6.91
N TYR A 195 -0.33 -11.87 -6.61
CA TYR A 195 0.74 -12.18 -7.56
C TYR A 195 0.41 -13.43 -8.37
N ASP A 196 0.95 -13.48 -9.60
CA ASP A 196 0.78 -14.62 -10.49
C ASP A 196 1.57 -15.83 -9.98
N ASP A 197 2.81 -15.61 -9.49
CA ASP A 197 3.64 -16.64 -8.87
C ASP A 197 3.66 -16.49 -7.34
N VAL A 198 2.60 -16.99 -6.71
CA VAL A 198 2.43 -16.96 -5.25
C VAL A 198 3.58 -17.66 -4.52
N ASP A 199 4.11 -18.78 -5.07
CA ASP A 199 5.19 -19.54 -4.44
C ASP A 199 6.49 -18.74 -4.46
N ALA A 200 6.82 -18.11 -5.58
CA ALA A 200 7.98 -17.24 -5.67
C ALA A 200 7.85 -16.00 -4.75
N ALA A 201 6.67 -15.39 -4.68
CA ALA A 201 6.41 -14.27 -3.77
C ALA A 201 6.54 -14.68 -2.30
N LEU A 202 5.96 -15.80 -1.89
CA LEU A 202 6.10 -16.33 -0.53
C LEU A 202 7.54 -16.74 -0.21
N ASN A 203 8.32 -17.17 -1.21
CA ASN A 203 9.73 -17.43 -0.99
C ASN A 203 10.50 -16.13 -0.70
N VAL A 204 10.17 -15.01 -1.33
CA VAL A 204 10.72 -13.69 -0.97
C VAL A 204 10.35 -13.31 0.46
N ALA A 205 9.10 -13.56 0.88
CA ALA A 205 8.66 -13.24 2.24
C ALA A 205 9.52 -13.92 3.33
N ARG A 206 10.12 -15.09 3.08
CA ARG A 206 10.96 -15.82 4.04
C ARG A 206 12.17 -15.01 4.54
N ASP A 207 12.62 -14.08 3.74
CA ASP A 207 13.74 -13.18 4.07
C ASP A 207 13.28 -11.85 4.67
N LEU A 208 11.96 -11.67 4.94
CA LEU A 208 11.40 -10.46 5.53
C LEU A 208 11.03 -10.67 7.02
N ASP A 209 10.45 -9.66 7.66
CA ASP A 209 9.96 -9.75 9.04
C ASP A 209 8.49 -10.20 9.12
N ALA A 210 7.72 -9.97 8.04
CA ALA A 210 6.27 -10.15 8.06
C ALA A 210 5.71 -10.58 6.69
N VAL A 211 4.49 -11.08 6.71
CA VAL A 211 3.69 -11.33 5.51
C VAL A 211 2.25 -10.94 5.77
N GLU A 212 1.61 -10.31 4.80
CA GLU A 212 0.20 -9.92 4.90
C GLU A 212 -0.71 -11.13 4.67
N ARG A 213 -1.36 -11.55 5.75
CA ARG A 213 -2.26 -12.71 5.79
C ARG A 213 -3.71 -12.30 5.71
N PHE A 214 -4.09 -11.23 6.43
CA PHE A 214 -5.48 -10.76 6.54
C PHE A 214 -5.74 -9.67 5.51
N TYR A 215 -6.18 -10.08 4.33
CA TYR A 215 -6.41 -9.21 3.18
C TYR A 215 -7.74 -9.55 2.49
N PRO A 216 -8.54 -8.56 2.04
CA PRO A 216 -9.87 -8.80 1.48
C PRO A 216 -9.79 -9.19 0.00
N TYR A 217 -9.32 -10.40 -0.31
CA TYR A 217 -9.13 -10.89 -1.69
C TYR A 217 -10.41 -10.95 -2.54
N GLY A 218 -11.62 -10.84 -1.93
CA GLY A 218 -12.90 -10.99 -2.64
C GLY A 218 -13.17 -12.41 -3.19
N ARG A 219 -12.27 -13.35 -2.92
CA ARG A 219 -12.33 -14.76 -3.30
C ARG A 219 -11.70 -15.64 -2.25
N ALA A 220 -12.03 -16.92 -2.24
CA ALA A 220 -11.35 -17.87 -1.37
C ALA A 220 -9.89 -18.02 -1.78
N VAL A 221 -8.97 -17.97 -0.82
CA VAL A 221 -7.54 -18.18 -0.98
C VAL A 221 -7.06 -19.19 0.05
N ASP A 222 -5.93 -19.85 -0.23
CA ASP A 222 -5.34 -20.84 0.65
C ASP A 222 -4.40 -20.16 1.67
N ASN A 223 -5.00 -19.63 2.73
CA ASN A 223 -4.25 -18.95 3.79
C ASN A 223 -3.30 -19.89 4.56
N GLU A 224 -3.53 -21.20 4.55
CA GLU A 224 -2.63 -22.17 5.20
C GLU A 224 -1.21 -22.10 4.60
N ARG A 225 -1.08 -21.75 3.32
CA ARG A 225 0.23 -21.54 2.67
C ARG A 225 0.98 -20.36 3.28
N ILE A 226 0.32 -19.22 3.56
CA ILE A 226 0.95 -18.08 4.23
C ILE A 226 1.35 -18.47 5.66
N GLU A 227 0.44 -19.12 6.39
CA GLU A 227 0.65 -19.52 7.78
C GLU A 227 1.81 -20.53 7.91
N ALA A 228 1.93 -21.46 6.96
CA ALA A 228 3.04 -22.41 6.91
C ALA A 228 4.38 -21.68 6.71
N VAL A 229 4.46 -20.78 5.73
CA VAL A 229 5.67 -19.98 5.47
C VAL A 229 6.00 -19.09 6.68
N ALA A 230 5.01 -18.45 7.28
CA ALA A 230 5.20 -17.61 8.47
C ALA A 230 5.73 -18.45 9.66
N THR A 231 5.19 -19.65 9.86
CA THR A 231 5.67 -20.55 10.93
C THR A 231 7.09 -21.03 10.68
N GLU A 232 7.42 -21.40 9.44
CA GLU A 232 8.75 -21.92 9.08
C GLU A 232 9.85 -20.85 9.15
N ALA A 233 9.52 -19.61 8.83
CA ALA A 233 10.46 -18.49 8.77
C ALA A 233 10.34 -17.50 9.95
N ASP A 234 9.50 -17.80 10.95
CA ASP A 234 9.25 -16.96 12.15
C ASP A 234 8.78 -15.54 11.78
N LEU A 235 7.87 -15.44 10.77
CA LEU A 235 7.34 -14.16 10.30
C LEU A 235 6.15 -13.71 11.14
N LEU A 236 6.01 -12.38 11.28
CA LEU A 236 4.79 -11.77 11.77
C LEU A 236 3.68 -11.88 10.72
N LEU A 237 2.45 -12.10 11.16
CA LEU A 237 1.27 -11.99 10.30
C LEU A 237 0.70 -10.58 10.42
N THR A 238 0.59 -9.88 9.28
CA THR A 238 -0.04 -8.56 9.19
C THR A 238 -1.34 -8.63 8.41
N GLY A 239 -2.02 -7.51 8.28
CA GLY A 239 -3.22 -7.42 7.48
C GLY A 239 -3.84 -6.03 7.51
N GLY A 240 -4.61 -5.74 6.48
CA GLY A 240 -5.32 -4.49 6.32
C GLY A 240 -6.29 -4.54 5.16
N THR A 241 -7.05 -3.47 5.03
CA THR A 241 -8.09 -3.32 4.01
C THR A 241 -7.49 -3.03 2.62
N ASP A 242 -6.26 -2.53 2.53
CA ASP A 242 -5.70 -1.90 1.32
C ASP A 242 -6.65 -0.78 0.84
N ALA A 243 -7.02 0.06 1.81
CA ALA A 243 -8.09 1.02 1.64
C ALA A 243 -7.70 2.16 0.73
N HIS A 244 -8.31 2.23 -0.45
CA HIS A 244 -8.23 3.37 -1.38
C HIS A 244 -9.44 4.27 -1.29
N GLU A 245 -10.55 3.77 -0.73
CA GLU A 245 -11.80 4.50 -0.48
C GLU A 245 -11.91 4.91 1.00
N ARG A 246 -13.09 5.33 1.47
CA ARG A 246 -13.30 5.88 2.83
C ARG A 246 -13.65 4.84 3.88
N THR A 247 -13.40 3.56 3.60
CA THR A 247 -13.75 2.45 4.50
C THR A 247 -12.49 1.75 4.98
N LEU A 248 -12.36 1.57 6.29
CA LEU A 248 -11.34 0.75 6.96
C LEU A 248 -12.01 -0.43 7.66
N GLY A 249 -11.23 -1.46 8.00
CA GLY A 249 -11.69 -2.57 8.79
C GLY A 249 -12.40 -3.67 8.01
N ASP A 250 -12.37 -3.67 6.67
CA ASP A 250 -12.82 -4.81 5.85
C ASP A 250 -11.89 -6.01 6.03
N ALA A 251 -10.64 -5.76 6.40
CA ALA A 251 -9.66 -6.73 6.88
C ALA A 251 -8.74 -6.06 7.91
N GLY A 252 -8.02 -6.88 8.69
CA GLY A 252 -7.15 -6.36 9.74
C GLY A 252 -6.86 -7.40 10.80
N LEU A 253 -6.37 -6.98 11.96
CA LEU A 253 -5.95 -7.85 13.04
C LEU A 253 -6.83 -7.69 14.27
N THR A 254 -7.17 -8.82 14.90
CA THR A 254 -7.72 -8.85 16.26
C THR A 254 -6.63 -8.46 17.28
N ALA A 255 -7.03 -8.17 18.52
CA ALA A 255 -6.06 -7.83 19.57
C ALA A 255 -4.98 -8.91 19.77
N GLU A 256 -5.35 -10.19 19.68
CA GLU A 256 -4.42 -11.32 19.80
C GLU A 256 -3.44 -11.37 18.63
N ALA A 257 -3.94 -11.25 17.40
CA ALA A 257 -3.11 -11.29 16.20
C ALA A 257 -2.20 -10.06 16.09
N PHE A 258 -2.62 -8.92 16.60
CA PHE A 258 -1.85 -7.67 16.55
C PHE A 258 -0.73 -7.61 17.61
N GLU A 259 -0.85 -8.30 18.72
CA GLU A 259 0.11 -8.21 19.83
C GLU A 259 1.57 -8.49 19.44
N PRO A 260 1.90 -9.49 18.61
CA PRO A 260 3.28 -9.69 18.13
C PRO A 260 3.82 -8.51 17.31
N VAL A 261 2.99 -7.93 16.45
CA VAL A 261 3.32 -6.74 15.65
C VAL A 261 3.51 -5.53 16.56
N ARG A 262 2.56 -5.33 17.51
CA ARG A 262 2.59 -4.21 18.46
C ARG A 262 3.89 -4.15 19.26
N ARG A 263 4.46 -5.29 19.66
CA ARG A 263 5.72 -5.37 20.41
C ARG A 263 6.94 -4.90 19.64
N ARG A 264 6.88 -4.89 18.31
CA ARG A 264 7.96 -4.43 17.43
C ARG A 264 7.86 -2.92 17.14
N LEU A 265 6.70 -2.32 17.37
CA LEU A 265 6.47 -0.90 17.11
C LEU A 265 6.99 -0.04 18.28
N PRO A 266 7.52 1.16 17.98
CA PRO A 266 7.85 2.14 19.01
C PRO A 266 6.59 2.65 19.72
N ASP A 267 6.77 3.26 20.88
CA ASP A 267 5.67 3.90 21.60
C ASP A 267 5.15 5.11 20.81
N PRO A 268 3.81 5.29 20.77
CA PRO A 268 3.23 6.42 20.07
C PRO A 268 3.55 7.75 20.75
N VAL A 269 3.74 8.80 19.96
CA VAL A 269 3.83 10.18 20.45
C VAL A 269 2.54 10.91 20.10
N ASP A 270 2.16 11.91 20.91
CA ASP A 270 1.00 12.74 20.59
C ASP A 270 1.30 13.60 19.37
N ALA A 271 0.33 13.67 18.45
CA ALA A 271 0.42 14.58 17.31
C ALA A 271 0.45 16.03 17.81
N ALA A 272 1.37 16.82 17.26
CA ALA A 272 1.49 18.24 17.59
C ALA A 272 0.32 19.06 17.05
#